data_d758075e986d8e34d0001fc53e9b4490
#
_entry.id   d758075e986d8e34d0001fc53e9b4490
#
_cell.length_a   1.000
_cell.length_b   1.000
_cell.length_c   1.000
_cell.angle_alpha   90.00
_cell.angle_beta   90.00
_cell.angle_gamma   90.00
#
_symmetry.space_group_name_H-M   'P 1'
#
loop_
_entity.id
_entity.type
_entity.pdbx_description
1 polymer ?
#
loop_
_entity_poly.entity_id
_entity_poly.type
_entity_poly.pdbx_seq_one_letter_code
_entity_poly.pdbx_strand_id
1 'polypeptide(L)'
;MIIVTGGAGFIGSAFVWKLNSEGIDDILIVDRLGTSEKWKNLVSLRFEDYLHKDIFFDMVCDDDLPFEAGRVEAIVHMGACSSTTERDADYLWENNFAYTRTLAEWALDHDIRFIYASSAATYGDGTQGFSDEHAKIPELRPINMYGYSKQVFDLWVLRHKLENQMAGIKFFNVFGPNEYHKGDMTSVIFKAFHQIRETGKVRLFKSYLPQYPDGGQMRDFVYVKDCVNAMWWLLQNPETNGVFNLGTGKARTWNDLINAVYAAMDRKPNIEYIEMPDGLRNQYQYFTEAEMTKLKKAGFRFDFSTLEDSVRDYVCNYLQKSDPHLGNLK
;
A
#
# COMPACT_ATOMS: atom_id res chain seq x y z
N MET A 1 14.78 -17.09 6.14
CA MET A 1 14.72 -16.11 5.03
C MET A 1 13.33 -15.59 4.85
N ILE A 2 13.19 -14.28 4.62
CA ILE A 2 11.90 -13.65 4.25
C ILE A 2 12.01 -13.15 2.80
N ILE A 3 11.08 -13.55 1.94
CA ILE A 3 11.00 -13.07 0.56
C ILE A 3 10.04 -11.87 0.52
N VAL A 4 10.53 -10.71 0.06
CA VAL A 4 9.70 -9.51 -0.11
C VAL A 4 9.60 -9.18 -1.59
N THR A 5 8.46 -9.51 -2.22
CA THR A 5 8.23 -9.10 -3.60
C THR A 5 7.73 -7.67 -3.66
N GLY A 6 8.08 -6.94 -4.73
CA GLY A 6 7.89 -5.49 -4.75
C GLY A 6 8.77 -4.79 -3.70
N GLY A 7 9.87 -5.44 -3.26
CA GLY A 7 10.71 -5.00 -2.16
C GLY A 7 11.48 -3.70 -2.42
N ALA A 8 11.62 -3.28 -3.67
CA ALA A 8 12.15 -1.95 -4.02
C ALA A 8 11.04 -0.88 -4.14
N GLY A 9 9.76 -1.29 -4.13
CA GLY A 9 8.60 -0.40 -4.19
C GLY A 9 8.37 0.37 -2.89
N PHE A 10 7.33 1.18 -2.85
CA PHE A 10 6.99 2.05 -1.73
C PHE A 10 6.80 1.27 -0.42
N ILE A 11 5.74 0.43 -0.33
CA ILE A 11 5.41 -0.31 0.90
C ILE A 11 6.41 -1.44 1.13
N GLY A 12 6.86 -2.14 0.05
CA GLY A 12 7.81 -3.24 0.16
C GLY A 12 9.16 -2.82 0.78
N SER A 13 9.74 -1.71 0.31
CA SER A 13 11.00 -1.21 0.87
C SER A 13 10.84 -0.67 2.30
N ALA A 14 9.69 -0.08 2.61
CA ALA A 14 9.39 0.32 3.98
C ALA A 14 9.25 -0.92 4.90
N PHE A 15 8.74 -2.04 4.38
CA PHE A 15 8.69 -3.29 5.14
C PHE A 15 10.08 -3.91 5.33
N VAL A 16 10.94 -3.90 4.30
CA VAL A 16 12.36 -4.30 4.45
C VAL A 16 13.06 -3.43 5.51
N TRP A 17 12.84 -2.11 5.50
CA TRP A 17 13.31 -1.22 6.57
C TRP A 17 12.82 -1.66 7.96
N LYS A 18 11.54 -2.03 8.08
CA LYS A 18 10.97 -2.54 9.35
C LYS A 18 11.66 -3.82 9.78
N LEU A 19 11.84 -4.80 8.87
CA LEU A 19 12.57 -6.04 9.16
C LEU A 19 13.99 -5.76 9.65
N ASN A 20 14.70 -4.84 8.99
CA ASN A 20 16.04 -4.44 9.42
C ASN A 20 16.04 -3.78 10.81
N SER A 21 14.99 -3.02 11.18
CA SER A 21 14.83 -2.43 12.51
C SER A 21 14.63 -3.47 13.61
N GLU A 22 14.10 -4.65 13.25
CA GLU A 22 13.94 -5.82 14.12
C GLU A 22 15.16 -6.76 14.07
N GLY A 23 16.24 -6.35 13.39
CA GLY A 23 17.49 -7.14 13.30
C GLY A 23 17.48 -8.25 12.25
N ILE A 24 16.50 -8.27 11.34
CA ILE A 24 16.38 -9.26 10.28
C ILE A 24 17.00 -8.69 9.01
N ASP A 25 17.97 -9.38 8.43
CA ASP A 25 18.64 -9.08 7.15
C ASP A 25 18.74 -10.28 6.20
N ASP A 26 18.36 -11.49 6.64
CA ASP A 26 18.16 -12.66 5.75
C ASP A 26 16.88 -12.47 4.91
N ILE A 27 16.95 -11.54 3.96
CA ILE A 27 15.86 -11.08 3.13
C ILE A 27 16.21 -11.23 1.66
N LEU A 28 15.33 -11.89 0.89
CA LEU A 28 15.39 -11.86 -0.57
C LEU A 28 14.43 -10.78 -1.10
N ILE A 29 14.99 -9.82 -1.82
CA ILE A 29 14.19 -8.81 -2.52
C ILE A 29 13.88 -9.33 -3.94
N VAL A 30 12.59 -9.37 -4.27
CA VAL A 30 12.12 -9.71 -5.61
C VAL A 30 11.40 -8.49 -6.20
N ASP A 31 11.94 -7.93 -7.30
CA ASP A 31 11.33 -6.75 -7.94
C ASP A 31 11.78 -6.63 -9.41
N ARG A 32 11.23 -5.61 -10.10
CA ARG A 32 11.70 -5.13 -11.38
C ARG A 32 12.12 -3.67 -11.20
N LEU A 33 13.43 -3.38 -11.12
CA LEU A 33 13.93 -2.02 -10.93
C LEU A 33 13.64 -1.12 -12.14
N GLY A 34 13.79 -1.67 -13.35
CA GLY A 34 13.54 -0.94 -14.59
C GLY A 34 14.42 0.30 -14.70
N THR A 35 13.83 1.38 -15.22
CA THR A 35 14.51 2.69 -15.39
C THR A 35 14.05 3.73 -14.37
N SER A 36 13.22 3.32 -13.40
CA SER A 36 12.73 4.22 -12.35
C SER A 36 13.76 4.41 -11.23
N GLU A 37 13.56 5.44 -10.43
CA GLU A 37 14.43 5.77 -9.30
C GLU A 37 14.20 4.88 -8.05
N LYS A 38 13.35 3.84 -8.12
CA LYS A 38 13.01 3.04 -6.95
C LYS A 38 14.16 2.23 -6.35
N TRP A 39 15.25 2.02 -7.09
CA TRP A 39 16.47 1.45 -6.56
C TRP A 39 17.04 2.27 -5.38
N LYS A 40 16.75 3.57 -5.31
CA LYS A 40 17.16 4.45 -4.21
C LYS A 40 16.53 4.05 -2.88
N ASN A 41 15.36 3.41 -2.90
CA ASN A 41 14.72 2.88 -1.71
C ASN A 41 15.52 1.76 -1.04
N LEU A 42 16.46 1.13 -1.77
CA LEU A 42 17.27 0.01 -1.27
C LEU A 42 18.63 0.42 -0.74
N VAL A 43 19.11 1.62 -1.06
CA VAL A 43 20.51 2.05 -0.81
C VAL A 43 20.94 1.91 0.64
N SER A 44 20.05 2.19 1.58
CA SER A 44 20.31 2.13 3.03
C SER A 44 19.75 0.90 3.73
N LEU A 45 19.25 -0.09 2.96
CA LEU A 45 18.67 -1.31 3.50
C LEU A 45 19.66 -2.47 3.45
N ARG A 46 19.48 -3.42 4.37
CA ARG A 46 20.25 -4.66 4.42
C ARG A 46 19.37 -5.82 3.94
N PHE A 47 19.87 -6.59 3.02
CA PHE A 47 19.23 -7.79 2.47
C PHE A 47 20.30 -8.74 1.91
N GLU A 48 19.98 -10.02 1.84
CA GLU A 48 20.90 -11.07 1.38
C GLU A 48 21.12 -11.00 -0.14
N ASP A 49 20.01 -10.89 -0.92
CA ASP A 49 20.09 -10.90 -2.37
C ASP A 49 18.89 -10.20 -3.02
N TYR A 50 19.01 -9.94 -4.32
CA TYR A 50 18.00 -9.40 -5.20
C TYR A 50 17.79 -10.30 -6.41
N LEU A 51 16.54 -10.66 -6.70
CA LEU A 51 16.14 -11.33 -7.93
C LEU A 51 15.15 -10.50 -8.74
N HIS A 52 15.35 -10.52 -10.07
CA HIS A 52 14.34 -9.96 -10.98
C HIS A 52 13.05 -10.78 -10.91
N LYS A 53 11.90 -10.08 -10.88
CA LYS A 53 10.60 -10.74 -10.66
C LYS A 53 10.28 -11.87 -11.66
N ASP A 54 10.70 -11.73 -12.93
CA ASP A 54 10.41 -12.74 -13.95
C ASP A 54 11.32 -13.97 -13.76
N ILE A 55 12.60 -13.78 -13.40
CA ILE A 55 13.52 -14.88 -13.06
C ILE A 55 13.00 -15.63 -11.82
N PHE A 56 12.59 -14.92 -10.80
CA PHE A 56 12.02 -15.55 -9.60
C PHE A 56 10.73 -16.32 -9.92
N PHE A 57 9.88 -15.79 -10.80
CA PHE A 57 8.65 -16.45 -11.23
C PHE A 57 8.94 -17.77 -11.96
N ASP A 58 9.90 -17.77 -12.90
CA ASP A 58 10.31 -18.97 -13.62
C ASP A 58 10.86 -20.04 -12.65
N MET A 59 11.71 -19.62 -11.70
CA MET A 59 12.23 -20.51 -10.65
C MET A 59 11.13 -21.12 -9.78
N VAL A 60 10.10 -20.34 -9.43
CA VAL A 60 8.96 -20.84 -8.66
C VAL A 60 8.11 -21.81 -9.49
N CYS A 61 7.91 -21.53 -10.78
CA CYS A 61 7.18 -22.44 -11.69
C CYS A 61 7.89 -23.77 -11.88
N ASP A 62 9.21 -23.75 -11.95
CA ASP A 62 10.06 -24.93 -12.15
C ASP A 62 10.42 -25.65 -10.83
N ASP A 63 10.02 -25.07 -9.68
CA ASP A 63 10.41 -25.48 -8.32
C ASP A 63 11.93 -25.62 -8.16
N ASP A 64 12.68 -24.70 -8.79
CA ASP A 64 14.15 -24.69 -8.86
C ASP A 64 14.72 -23.36 -8.30
N LEU A 65 14.51 -23.14 -7.00
CA LEU A 65 15.09 -21.98 -6.31
C LEU A 65 16.56 -22.23 -5.96
N PRO A 66 17.43 -21.21 -5.89
CA PRO A 66 18.85 -21.34 -5.56
C PRO A 66 19.09 -21.67 -4.07
N PHE A 67 18.06 -22.01 -3.33
CA PHE A 67 18.06 -22.40 -1.92
C PHE A 67 16.89 -23.36 -1.66
N GLU A 68 17.00 -24.18 -0.61
CA GLU A 68 15.92 -25.08 -0.21
C GLU A 68 14.68 -24.29 0.25
N ALA A 69 13.49 -24.71 -0.18
CA ALA A 69 12.21 -24.07 0.21
C ALA A 69 12.05 -23.99 1.74
N GLY A 70 12.53 -25.00 2.48
CA GLY A 70 12.55 -25.03 3.95
C GLY A 70 13.37 -23.92 4.62
N ARG A 71 14.20 -23.17 3.88
CA ARG A 71 14.83 -21.94 4.36
C ARG A 71 13.87 -20.74 4.38
N VAL A 72 12.79 -20.77 3.60
CA VAL A 72 11.83 -19.66 3.47
C VAL A 72 10.79 -19.73 4.57
N GLU A 73 10.76 -18.74 5.44
CA GLU A 73 9.78 -18.62 6.52
C GLU A 73 8.50 -17.95 6.05
N ALA A 74 8.64 -16.94 5.17
CA ALA A 74 7.49 -16.18 4.69
C ALA A 74 7.75 -15.53 3.32
N ILE A 75 6.66 -15.37 2.55
CA ILE A 75 6.59 -14.48 1.39
C ILE A 75 5.66 -13.32 1.74
N VAL A 76 6.20 -12.10 1.69
CA VAL A 76 5.43 -10.86 1.82
C VAL A 76 5.30 -10.23 0.45
N HIS A 77 4.16 -10.51 -0.21
CA HIS A 77 3.92 -10.19 -1.61
C HIS A 77 3.29 -8.80 -1.76
N MET A 78 4.16 -7.79 -1.96
CA MET A 78 3.76 -6.40 -2.23
C MET A 78 3.92 -6.02 -3.71
N GLY A 79 4.47 -6.93 -4.53
CA GLY A 79 4.68 -6.74 -5.96
C GLY A 79 3.36 -6.71 -6.73
N ALA A 80 3.09 -5.60 -7.41
CA ALA A 80 1.94 -5.45 -8.30
C ALA A 80 2.10 -4.19 -9.18
N CYS A 81 1.37 -4.13 -10.29
CA CYS A 81 1.04 -2.86 -10.90
C CYS A 81 -0.03 -2.17 -10.03
N SER A 82 0.32 -1.05 -9.40
CA SER A 82 -0.57 -0.31 -8.50
C SER A 82 -1.19 0.94 -9.15
N SER A 83 -1.04 1.12 -10.48
CA SER A 83 -1.63 2.22 -11.21
C SER A 83 -3.13 2.04 -11.37
N THR A 84 -3.93 2.92 -10.76
CA THR A 84 -5.39 2.93 -10.89
C THR A 84 -5.83 3.43 -12.27
N THR A 85 -4.91 3.97 -13.06
CA THR A 85 -5.14 4.46 -14.44
C THR A 85 -4.68 3.48 -15.51
N GLU A 86 -4.11 2.32 -15.13
CA GLU A 86 -3.76 1.27 -16.08
C GLU A 86 -5.01 0.74 -16.77
N ARG A 87 -4.95 0.57 -18.09
CA ARG A 87 -6.06 0.14 -18.93
C ARG A 87 -5.84 -1.21 -19.61
N ASP A 88 -4.62 -1.73 -19.56
CA ASP A 88 -4.31 -3.06 -20.07
C ASP A 88 -4.76 -4.11 -19.04
N ALA A 89 -5.94 -4.68 -19.31
CA ALA A 89 -6.57 -5.66 -18.42
C ALA A 89 -5.80 -6.99 -18.43
N ASP A 90 -5.23 -7.40 -19.57
CA ASP A 90 -4.45 -8.63 -19.69
C ASP A 90 -3.15 -8.52 -18.90
N TYR A 91 -2.45 -7.38 -19.02
CA TYR A 91 -1.27 -7.10 -18.21
C TYR A 91 -1.58 -7.11 -16.71
N LEU A 92 -2.70 -6.50 -16.28
CA LEU A 92 -3.11 -6.52 -14.87
C LEU A 92 -3.50 -7.92 -14.41
N TRP A 93 -4.14 -8.72 -15.29
CA TRP A 93 -4.47 -10.11 -14.99
C TRP A 93 -3.20 -10.95 -14.78
N GLU A 94 -2.27 -10.88 -15.70
CA GLU A 94 -1.02 -11.63 -15.61
C GLU A 94 -0.17 -11.19 -14.40
N ASN A 95 0.05 -9.88 -14.26
CA ASN A 95 0.97 -9.34 -13.27
C ASN A 95 0.40 -9.30 -11.85
N ASN A 96 -0.92 -9.04 -11.68
CA ASN A 96 -1.52 -8.87 -10.35
C ASN A 96 -2.29 -10.10 -9.87
N PHE A 97 -2.87 -10.89 -10.78
CA PHE A 97 -3.63 -12.07 -10.41
C PHE A 97 -2.84 -13.36 -10.64
N ALA A 98 -2.47 -13.68 -11.88
CA ALA A 98 -1.83 -14.96 -12.20
C ALA A 98 -0.49 -15.13 -11.46
N TYR A 99 0.36 -14.10 -11.51
CA TYR A 99 1.62 -14.07 -10.77
C TYR A 99 1.41 -14.29 -9.26
N THR A 100 0.48 -13.55 -8.65
CA THR A 100 0.18 -13.68 -7.21
C THR A 100 -0.34 -15.08 -6.87
N ARG A 101 -1.20 -15.65 -7.73
CA ARG A 101 -1.76 -16.99 -7.55
C ARG A 101 -0.66 -18.06 -7.57
N THR A 102 0.23 -18.03 -8.57
CA THR A 102 1.33 -18.99 -8.67
C THR A 102 2.23 -18.95 -7.43
N LEU A 103 2.59 -17.74 -6.95
CA LEU A 103 3.38 -17.61 -5.72
C LEU A 103 2.63 -18.13 -4.48
N ALA A 104 1.31 -17.87 -4.40
CA ALA A 104 0.50 -18.34 -3.28
C ALA A 104 0.35 -19.87 -3.28
N GLU A 105 0.10 -20.48 -4.43
CA GLU A 105 0.04 -21.94 -4.60
C GLU A 105 1.38 -22.58 -4.19
N TRP A 106 2.50 -22.08 -4.70
CA TRP A 106 3.83 -22.57 -4.32
C TRP A 106 4.11 -22.41 -2.81
N ALA A 107 3.76 -21.27 -2.23
CA ALA A 107 3.94 -21.05 -0.79
C ALA A 107 3.12 -22.02 0.06
N LEU A 108 1.89 -22.32 -0.34
CA LEU A 108 1.03 -23.28 0.33
C LEU A 108 1.55 -24.71 0.23
N ASP A 109 2.06 -25.12 -0.96
CA ASP A 109 2.63 -26.46 -1.18
C ASP A 109 3.88 -26.71 -0.32
N HIS A 110 4.54 -25.64 0.14
CA HIS A 110 5.75 -25.71 0.96
C HIS A 110 5.55 -25.26 2.41
N ASP A 111 4.28 -25.09 2.87
CA ASP A 111 3.95 -24.64 4.22
C ASP A 111 4.56 -23.26 4.59
N ILE A 112 4.74 -22.37 3.59
CA ILE A 112 5.35 -21.05 3.75
C ILE A 112 4.26 -20.02 4.05
N ARG A 113 4.47 -19.18 5.08
CA ARG A 113 3.59 -18.04 5.40
C ARG A 113 3.44 -17.11 4.20
N PHE A 114 2.21 -16.85 3.76
CA PHE A 114 1.93 -15.93 2.65
C PHE A 114 1.11 -14.72 3.10
N ILE A 115 1.69 -13.51 2.95
CA ILE A 115 1.02 -12.24 3.21
C ILE A 115 0.99 -11.44 1.91
N TYR A 116 -0.20 -11.00 1.46
CA TYR A 116 -0.32 -10.33 0.17
C TYR A 116 -1.03 -8.97 0.25
N ALA A 117 -0.68 -8.09 -0.71
CA ALA A 117 -1.34 -6.81 -0.87
C ALA A 117 -2.63 -6.92 -1.67
N SER A 118 -3.77 -6.69 -1.02
CA SER A 118 -5.02 -6.27 -1.63
C SER A 118 -5.14 -4.73 -1.59
N SER A 119 -6.32 -4.17 -1.83
CA SER A 119 -6.50 -2.73 -1.93
C SER A 119 -7.91 -2.29 -1.56
N ALA A 120 -8.05 -1.10 -0.95
CA ALA A 120 -9.33 -0.43 -0.80
C ALA A 120 -9.98 -0.05 -2.15
N ALA A 121 -9.24 -0.09 -3.27
CA ALA A 121 -9.80 0.09 -4.61
C ALA A 121 -10.85 -0.99 -4.96
N THR A 122 -10.86 -2.13 -4.26
CA THR A 122 -11.88 -3.19 -4.41
C THR A 122 -13.26 -2.74 -3.95
N TYR A 123 -13.37 -1.75 -3.06
CA TYR A 123 -14.64 -1.21 -2.57
C TYR A 123 -15.38 -0.33 -3.60
N GLY A 124 -14.73 0.00 -4.72
CA GLY A 124 -15.33 0.76 -5.81
C GLY A 124 -15.73 2.18 -5.36
N ASP A 125 -16.99 2.54 -5.59
CA ASP A 125 -17.54 3.84 -5.20
C ASP A 125 -17.93 3.92 -3.70
N GLY A 126 -17.82 2.83 -2.97
CA GLY A 126 -18.15 2.73 -1.55
C GLY A 126 -19.63 2.51 -1.24
N THR A 127 -20.49 2.31 -2.24
CA THR A 127 -21.94 2.09 -2.03
C THR A 127 -22.24 0.80 -1.25
N GLN A 128 -21.32 -0.17 -1.27
CA GLN A 128 -21.41 -1.42 -0.49
C GLN A 128 -20.73 -1.32 0.91
N GLY A 129 -20.31 -0.10 1.31
CA GLY A 129 -19.53 0.10 2.53
C GLY A 129 -18.06 -0.31 2.39
N PHE A 130 -17.35 -0.33 3.52
CA PHE A 130 -15.90 -0.61 3.57
C PHE A 130 -15.60 -1.75 4.53
N SER A 131 -16.49 -2.73 4.64
CA SER A 131 -16.32 -3.89 5.49
C SER A 131 -15.44 -4.96 4.84
N ASP A 132 -14.47 -5.50 5.58
CA ASP A 132 -13.59 -6.60 5.18
C ASP A 132 -14.12 -7.98 5.62
N GLU A 133 -15.37 -8.06 6.07
CA GLU A 133 -16.03 -9.32 6.37
C GLU A 133 -16.08 -10.19 5.10
N HIS A 134 -15.63 -11.44 5.18
CA HIS A 134 -15.48 -12.32 4.01
C HIS A 134 -16.76 -12.47 3.21
N ALA A 135 -17.92 -12.53 3.90
CA ALA A 135 -19.23 -12.62 3.25
C ALA A 135 -19.59 -11.40 2.38
N LYS A 136 -18.96 -10.23 2.64
CA LYS A 136 -19.17 -8.99 1.91
C LYS A 136 -18.28 -8.82 0.69
N ILE A 137 -17.12 -9.47 0.67
CA ILE A 137 -16.14 -9.34 -0.43
C ILE A 137 -16.76 -9.66 -1.81
N PRO A 138 -17.61 -10.68 -2.00
CA PRO A 138 -18.25 -10.95 -3.30
C PRO A 138 -19.24 -9.87 -3.78
N GLU A 139 -19.73 -9.02 -2.89
CA GLU A 139 -20.66 -7.94 -3.21
C GLU A 139 -19.96 -6.69 -3.74
N LEU A 140 -18.64 -6.56 -3.53
CA LEU A 140 -17.87 -5.38 -3.91
C LEU A 140 -17.84 -5.18 -5.44
N ARG A 141 -17.77 -3.92 -5.87
CA ARG A 141 -17.81 -3.50 -7.28
C ARG A 141 -16.71 -2.49 -7.58
N PRO A 142 -15.50 -2.96 -7.91
CA PRO A 142 -14.39 -2.08 -8.31
C PRO A 142 -14.77 -1.21 -9.52
N ILE A 143 -14.31 0.03 -9.53
CA ILE A 143 -14.59 0.99 -10.61
C ILE A 143 -13.43 1.14 -11.61
N ASN A 144 -12.33 0.42 -11.42
CA ASN A 144 -11.19 0.39 -12.33
C ASN A 144 -10.57 -1.01 -12.40
N MET A 145 -9.78 -1.25 -13.45
CA MET A 145 -9.18 -2.55 -13.72
C MET A 145 -8.19 -2.98 -12.63
N TYR A 146 -7.45 -2.02 -12.04
CA TYR A 146 -6.58 -2.30 -10.91
C TYR A 146 -7.35 -2.86 -9.70
N GLY A 147 -8.41 -2.17 -9.28
CA GLY A 147 -9.27 -2.64 -8.20
C GLY A 147 -9.86 -4.02 -8.51
N TYR A 148 -10.29 -4.25 -9.75
CA TYR A 148 -10.77 -5.54 -10.20
C TYR A 148 -9.72 -6.64 -10.11
N SER A 149 -8.46 -6.39 -10.54
CA SER A 149 -7.37 -7.37 -10.46
C SER A 149 -7.10 -7.82 -9.01
N LYS A 150 -7.22 -6.92 -8.04
CA LYS A 150 -7.10 -7.24 -6.61
C LYS A 150 -8.33 -7.99 -6.08
N GLN A 151 -9.52 -7.59 -6.52
CA GLN A 151 -10.78 -8.27 -6.17
C GLN A 151 -10.79 -9.72 -6.62
N VAL A 152 -10.33 -10.00 -7.82
CA VAL A 152 -10.31 -11.39 -8.37
C VAL A 152 -9.44 -12.30 -7.50
N PHE A 153 -8.31 -11.82 -6.98
CA PHE A 153 -7.47 -12.61 -6.10
C PHE A 153 -8.13 -12.84 -4.74
N ASP A 154 -8.73 -11.81 -4.12
CA ASP A 154 -9.49 -11.98 -2.88
C ASP A 154 -10.63 -13.01 -3.05
N LEU A 155 -11.35 -12.97 -4.19
CA LEU A 155 -12.41 -13.94 -4.52
C LEU A 155 -11.86 -15.34 -4.75
N TRP A 156 -10.68 -15.48 -5.35
CA TRP A 156 -10.02 -16.76 -5.53
C TRP A 156 -9.67 -17.39 -4.17
N VAL A 157 -9.09 -16.59 -3.26
CA VAL A 157 -8.78 -17.03 -1.88
C VAL A 157 -10.04 -17.58 -1.20
N LEU A 158 -11.16 -16.84 -1.23
CA LEU A 158 -12.41 -17.25 -0.59
C LEU A 158 -13.05 -18.48 -1.26
N ARG A 159 -13.03 -18.55 -2.60
CA ARG A 159 -13.58 -19.69 -3.36
C ARG A 159 -12.87 -20.99 -3.04
N HIS A 160 -11.55 -20.92 -2.84
CA HIS A 160 -10.72 -22.09 -2.52
C HIS A 160 -10.55 -22.33 -1.02
N LYS A 161 -11.23 -21.51 -0.17
CA LYS A 161 -11.19 -21.61 1.30
C LYS A 161 -9.77 -21.46 1.89
N LEU A 162 -8.98 -20.59 1.25
CA LEU A 162 -7.59 -20.32 1.64
C LEU A 162 -7.45 -19.16 2.64
N GLU A 163 -8.56 -18.53 3.01
CA GLU A 163 -8.62 -17.43 3.97
C GLU A 163 -8.17 -17.82 5.38
N ASN A 164 -8.00 -19.11 5.66
CA ASN A 164 -7.45 -19.63 6.93
C ASN A 164 -5.96 -19.99 6.84
N GLN A 165 -5.33 -19.79 5.68
CA GLN A 165 -3.95 -20.20 5.41
C GLN A 165 -3.05 -19.02 5.02
N MET A 166 -3.63 -17.87 4.63
CA MET A 166 -2.87 -16.69 4.22
C MET A 166 -3.52 -15.40 4.72
N ALA A 167 -2.77 -14.29 4.76
CA ALA A 167 -3.27 -12.98 5.14
C ALA A 167 -3.23 -11.99 3.98
N GLY A 168 -4.39 -11.44 3.63
CA GLY A 168 -4.53 -10.35 2.66
C GLY A 168 -4.72 -9.01 3.34
N ILE A 169 -4.12 -7.96 2.82
CA ILE A 169 -4.18 -6.61 3.38
C ILE A 169 -4.78 -5.65 2.36
N LYS A 170 -5.99 -5.14 2.62
CA LYS A 170 -6.61 -4.06 1.85
C LYS A 170 -6.07 -2.72 2.33
N PHE A 171 -5.00 -2.25 1.70
CA PHE A 171 -4.43 -0.94 2.01
C PHE A 171 -5.37 0.20 1.58
N PHE A 172 -5.59 1.14 2.50
CA PHE A 172 -6.26 2.41 2.22
C PHE A 172 -5.27 3.44 1.64
N ASN A 173 -5.44 4.73 1.89
CA ASN A 173 -4.61 5.76 1.27
C ASN A 173 -3.25 5.89 1.96
N VAL A 174 -2.32 5.00 1.61
CA VAL A 174 -0.97 4.99 2.20
C VAL A 174 -0.14 6.15 1.67
N PHE A 175 0.58 6.82 2.57
CA PHE A 175 1.54 7.89 2.26
C PHE A 175 2.81 7.76 3.12
N GLY A 176 3.90 8.37 2.67
CA GLY A 176 5.11 8.43 3.47
C GLY A 176 6.41 8.27 2.68
N PRO A 177 7.56 8.16 3.36
CA PRO A 177 8.86 8.02 2.70
C PRO A 177 8.92 6.78 1.81
N ASN A 178 9.78 6.83 0.80
CA ASN A 178 9.98 5.83 -0.26
C ASN A 178 8.92 5.81 -1.38
N GLU A 179 7.96 6.75 -1.43
CA GLU A 179 6.97 6.81 -2.52
C GLU A 179 7.46 7.55 -3.78
N TYR A 180 8.62 8.15 -3.79
CA TYR A 180 9.11 9.17 -4.75
C TYR A 180 9.17 8.73 -6.21
N HIS A 181 9.35 7.44 -6.46
CA HIS A 181 9.42 6.85 -7.80
C HIS A 181 8.05 6.66 -8.49
N LYS A 182 6.93 6.94 -7.78
CA LYS A 182 5.57 6.62 -8.27
C LYS A 182 4.99 7.63 -9.26
N GLY A 183 5.71 8.71 -9.60
CA GLY A 183 5.22 9.73 -10.54
C GLY A 183 3.86 10.30 -10.11
N ASP A 184 2.88 10.24 -10.99
CA ASP A 184 1.52 10.75 -10.72
C ASP A 184 0.77 10.00 -9.61
N MET A 185 1.23 8.81 -9.23
CA MET A 185 0.64 8.00 -8.16
C MET A 185 1.24 8.29 -6.77
N THR A 186 2.11 9.31 -6.64
CA THR A 186 2.57 9.81 -5.33
C THR A 186 1.41 10.41 -4.54
N SER A 187 1.54 10.42 -3.21
CA SER A 187 0.51 10.97 -2.32
C SER A 187 0.27 12.48 -2.57
N VAL A 188 -0.91 12.93 -2.16
CA VAL A 188 -1.24 14.37 -2.19
C VAL A 188 -0.33 15.17 -1.26
N ILE A 189 0.18 14.55 -0.17
CA ILE A 189 1.14 15.19 0.74
C ILE A 189 2.43 15.54 0.00
N PHE A 190 3.00 14.57 -0.74
CA PHE A 190 4.20 14.77 -1.54
C PHE A 190 4.00 15.90 -2.58
N LYS A 191 2.89 15.84 -3.32
CA LYS A 191 2.55 16.88 -4.31
C LYS A 191 2.35 18.25 -3.68
N ALA A 192 1.64 18.32 -2.56
CA ALA A 192 1.38 19.57 -1.85
C ALA A 192 2.66 20.19 -1.31
N PHE A 193 3.57 19.39 -0.73
CA PHE A 193 4.87 19.86 -0.27
C PHE A 193 5.63 20.57 -1.39
N HIS A 194 5.71 19.97 -2.58
CA HIS A 194 6.39 20.58 -3.73
C HIS A 194 5.67 21.84 -4.23
N GLN A 195 4.32 21.82 -4.36
CA GLN A 195 3.54 23.00 -4.74
C GLN A 195 3.75 24.17 -3.76
N ILE A 196 3.71 23.89 -2.44
CA ILE A 196 3.93 24.92 -1.41
C ILE A 196 5.35 25.49 -1.51
N ARG A 197 6.35 24.62 -1.71
CA ARG A 197 7.75 25.04 -1.84
C ARG A 197 7.98 25.95 -3.05
N GLU A 198 7.36 25.62 -4.18
CA GLU A 198 7.58 26.29 -5.48
C GLU A 198 6.70 27.54 -5.63
N THR A 199 5.43 27.48 -5.23
CA THR A 199 4.44 28.53 -5.53
C THR A 199 3.81 29.16 -4.31
N GLY A 200 4.02 28.61 -3.13
CA GLY A 200 3.38 29.04 -1.88
C GLY A 200 1.89 28.65 -1.77
N LYS A 201 1.31 27.93 -2.76
CA LYS A 201 -0.10 27.54 -2.73
C LYS A 201 -0.31 26.10 -3.18
N VAL A 202 -1.45 25.51 -2.78
CA VAL A 202 -1.89 24.17 -3.18
C VAL A 202 -3.21 24.26 -3.93
N ARG A 203 -3.37 23.43 -4.96
CA ARG A 203 -4.62 23.30 -5.71
C ARG A 203 -5.36 22.04 -5.29
N LEU A 204 -6.62 22.20 -4.88
CA LEU A 204 -7.55 21.12 -4.60
C LEU A 204 -8.74 21.20 -5.55
N PHE A 205 -9.37 20.05 -5.84
CA PHE A 205 -10.59 20.03 -6.63
C PHE A 205 -11.78 20.53 -5.81
N LYS A 206 -12.63 21.32 -6.46
CA LYS A 206 -13.95 21.67 -5.95
C LYS A 206 -14.79 20.40 -5.74
N SER A 207 -15.78 20.51 -4.87
CA SER A 207 -16.80 19.50 -4.70
C SER A 207 -17.94 19.70 -5.71
N TYR A 208 -18.54 18.60 -6.16
CA TYR A 208 -19.75 18.60 -6.99
C TYR A 208 -20.91 17.90 -6.30
N LEU A 209 -20.75 17.53 -5.03
CA LEU A 209 -21.81 16.98 -4.19
C LEU A 209 -22.14 17.96 -3.06
N PRO A 210 -23.44 18.35 -2.85
CA PRO A 210 -23.83 19.37 -1.88
C PRO A 210 -23.44 19.04 -0.43
N GLN A 211 -23.29 17.75 -0.09
CA GLN A 211 -22.93 17.31 1.26
C GLN A 211 -21.43 17.47 1.59
N TYR A 212 -20.61 17.79 0.61
CA TYR A 212 -19.17 18.03 0.80
C TYR A 212 -18.83 19.46 0.35
N PRO A 213 -18.26 20.32 1.21
CA PRO A 213 -17.67 21.57 0.77
C PRO A 213 -16.43 21.33 -0.11
N ASP A 214 -15.93 22.38 -0.76
CA ASP A 214 -14.68 22.31 -1.52
C ASP A 214 -13.52 21.82 -0.64
N GLY A 215 -12.78 20.79 -1.08
CA GLY A 215 -11.75 20.12 -0.30
C GLY A 215 -12.28 19.30 0.89
N GLY A 216 -13.60 19.17 1.03
CA GLY A 216 -14.25 18.40 2.09
C GLY A 216 -14.44 16.91 1.79
N GLN A 217 -14.07 16.45 0.60
CA GLN A 217 -14.04 15.02 0.29
C GLN A 217 -13.04 14.33 1.23
N MET A 218 -13.34 13.10 1.64
CA MET A 218 -12.65 12.44 2.75
C MET A 218 -11.96 11.15 2.33
N ARG A 219 -10.82 10.87 2.95
CA ARG A 219 -10.06 9.62 2.80
C ARG A 219 -9.54 9.15 4.15
N ASP A 220 -9.40 7.85 4.28
CA ASP A 220 -8.62 7.24 5.34
C ASP A 220 -7.14 7.24 4.91
N PHE A 221 -6.41 8.23 5.43
CA PHE A 221 -4.98 8.39 5.18
C PHE A 221 -4.19 7.61 6.23
N VAL A 222 -3.36 6.68 5.79
CA VAL A 222 -2.58 5.83 6.68
C VAL A 222 -1.08 5.98 6.40
N TYR A 223 -0.30 6.14 7.47
CA TYR A 223 1.14 6.32 7.35
C TYR A 223 1.85 4.99 7.05
N VAL A 224 2.83 5.00 6.14
CA VAL A 224 3.54 3.78 5.74
C VAL A 224 4.22 3.08 6.90
N LYS A 225 4.76 3.82 7.88
CA LYS A 225 5.37 3.22 9.07
C LYS A 225 4.34 2.46 9.92
N ASP A 226 3.11 2.96 10.01
CA ASP A 226 2.04 2.26 10.70
C ASP A 226 1.60 1.00 9.92
N CYS A 227 1.58 1.11 8.58
CA CYS A 227 1.30 -0.05 7.73
C CYS A 227 2.31 -1.18 7.95
N VAL A 228 3.60 -0.87 7.96
CA VAL A 228 4.63 -1.91 8.13
C VAL A 228 4.68 -2.47 9.55
N ASN A 229 4.23 -1.72 10.56
CA ASN A 229 4.02 -2.27 11.90
C ASN A 229 2.89 -3.31 11.92
N ALA A 230 1.79 -3.07 11.20
CA ALA A 230 0.70 -4.06 11.07
C ALA A 230 1.15 -5.28 10.26
N MET A 231 1.93 -5.09 9.19
CA MET A 231 2.51 -6.20 8.41
C MET A 231 3.47 -7.04 9.27
N TRP A 232 4.32 -6.39 10.06
CA TRP A 232 5.19 -7.06 11.03
C TRP A 232 4.39 -7.87 12.05
N TRP A 233 3.34 -7.29 12.59
CA TRP A 233 2.47 -8.01 13.53
C TRP A 233 1.84 -9.25 12.89
N LEU A 234 1.33 -9.16 11.64
CA LEU A 234 0.80 -10.31 10.90
C LEU A 234 1.85 -11.38 10.63
N LEU A 235 3.10 -10.98 10.40
CA LEU A 235 4.22 -11.92 10.23
C LEU A 235 4.53 -12.66 11.53
N GLN A 236 4.46 -11.97 12.67
CA GLN A 236 4.71 -12.55 13.99
C GLN A 236 3.53 -13.37 14.55
N ASN A 237 2.36 -13.31 13.91
CA ASN A 237 1.15 -14.02 14.33
C ASN A 237 0.62 -14.87 13.15
N PRO A 238 1.32 -15.96 12.79
CA PRO A 238 1.03 -16.74 11.58
C PRO A 238 -0.36 -17.42 11.59
N GLU A 239 -0.94 -17.61 12.76
CA GLU A 239 -2.31 -18.10 12.94
C GLU A 239 -3.38 -17.06 12.54
N THR A 240 -3.00 -15.79 12.43
CA THR A 240 -3.91 -14.71 12.00
C THR A 240 -4.00 -14.66 10.47
N ASN A 241 -5.07 -15.24 9.95
CA ASN A 241 -5.34 -15.37 8.52
C ASN A 241 -6.68 -14.71 8.14
N GLY A 242 -6.82 -14.42 6.84
CA GLY A 242 -7.99 -13.75 6.28
C GLY A 242 -7.64 -12.49 5.49
N VAL A 243 -8.67 -11.82 5.00
CA VAL A 243 -8.51 -10.52 4.31
C VAL A 243 -8.85 -9.42 5.30
N PHE A 244 -7.94 -8.50 5.54
CA PHE A 244 -8.07 -7.43 6.53
C PHE A 244 -7.93 -6.05 5.90
N ASN A 245 -8.73 -5.11 6.36
CA ASN A 245 -8.50 -3.69 6.09
C ASN A 245 -7.28 -3.17 6.84
N LEU A 246 -6.55 -2.27 6.20
CA LEU A 246 -5.48 -1.51 6.83
C LEU A 246 -5.58 -0.03 6.49
N GLY A 247 -6.20 0.70 7.38
CA GLY A 247 -6.35 2.14 7.45
C GLY A 247 -6.27 2.57 8.90
N THR A 248 -6.57 3.81 9.19
CA THR A 248 -6.66 4.32 10.56
C THR A 248 -8.04 4.09 11.19
N GLY A 249 -9.07 3.88 10.35
CA GLY A 249 -10.48 3.85 10.73
C GLY A 249 -11.03 5.26 11.03
N LYS A 250 -10.39 6.31 10.47
CA LYS A 250 -10.79 7.71 10.61
C LYS A 250 -10.59 8.44 9.29
N ALA A 251 -11.68 8.67 8.58
CA ALA A 251 -11.66 9.50 7.38
C ALA A 251 -11.35 10.96 7.72
N ARG A 252 -10.47 11.58 6.92
CA ARG A 252 -10.06 12.98 7.05
C ARG A 252 -10.23 13.70 5.71
N THR A 253 -10.53 14.99 5.76
CA THR A 253 -10.74 15.81 4.57
C THR A 253 -9.41 16.12 3.86
N TRP A 254 -9.50 16.45 2.55
CA TRP A 254 -8.35 17.01 1.86
C TRP A 254 -7.88 18.33 2.50
N ASN A 255 -8.81 19.14 3.03
CA ASN A 255 -8.48 20.36 3.76
C ASN A 255 -7.66 20.06 5.02
N ASP A 256 -8.02 19.04 5.81
CA ASP A 256 -7.25 18.62 6.99
C ASP A 256 -5.83 18.22 6.58
N LEU A 257 -5.72 17.39 5.52
CA LEU A 257 -4.43 16.92 5.01
C LEU A 257 -3.53 18.10 4.62
N ILE A 258 -4.05 19.04 3.82
CA ILE A 258 -3.26 20.17 3.33
C ILE A 258 -2.91 21.14 4.45
N ASN A 259 -3.82 21.37 5.40
CA ASN A 259 -3.53 22.17 6.59
C ASN A 259 -2.40 21.56 7.42
N ALA A 260 -2.36 20.22 7.56
CA ALA A 260 -1.27 19.53 8.24
C ALA A 260 0.08 19.72 7.50
N VAL A 261 0.09 19.70 6.15
CA VAL A 261 1.32 19.96 5.36
C VAL A 261 1.80 21.39 5.57
N TYR A 262 0.90 22.39 5.51
CA TYR A 262 1.26 23.79 5.78
C TYR A 262 1.82 23.97 7.18
N ALA A 263 1.17 23.39 8.19
CA ALA A 263 1.65 23.42 9.57
C ALA A 263 3.04 22.80 9.74
N ALA A 264 3.29 21.65 9.09
CA ALA A 264 4.59 20.98 9.11
C ALA A 264 5.70 21.81 8.42
N MET A 265 5.34 22.68 7.47
CA MET A 265 6.24 23.60 6.77
C MET A 265 6.36 24.98 7.44
N ASP A 266 5.71 25.21 8.58
CA ASP A 266 5.60 26.50 9.26
C ASP A 266 5.11 27.62 8.31
N ARG A 267 4.04 27.34 7.54
CA ARG A 267 3.44 28.26 6.59
C ARG A 267 1.93 28.41 6.82
N LYS A 268 1.39 29.58 6.50
CA LYS A 268 -0.06 29.81 6.53
C LYS A 268 -0.72 29.12 5.34
N PRO A 269 -1.88 28.46 5.54
CA PRO A 269 -2.61 27.82 4.45
C PRO A 269 -3.00 28.80 3.35
N ASN A 270 -2.80 28.36 2.08
CA ASN A 270 -3.17 29.07 0.88
C ASN A 270 -3.67 28.03 -0.15
N ILE A 271 -4.97 27.72 -0.12
CA ILE A 271 -5.60 26.70 -0.94
C ILE A 271 -6.40 27.36 -2.06
N GLU A 272 -6.13 26.98 -3.30
CA GLU A 272 -6.90 27.36 -4.50
C GLU A 272 -7.78 26.17 -4.90
N TYR A 273 -9.11 26.38 -4.94
CA TYR A 273 -10.03 25.34 -5.40
C TYR A 273 -10.25 25.47 -6.90
N ILE A 274 -9.92 24.40 -7.63
CA ILE A 274 -9.99 24.34 -9.09
C ILE A 274 -11.07 23.35 -9.56
N GLU A 275 -11.53 23.53 -10.80
CA GLU A 275 -12.50 22.62 -11.41
C GLU A 275 -11.90 21.20 -11.55
N MET A 276 -12.71 20.20 -11.23
CA MET A 276 -12.35 18.80 -11.46
C MET A 276 -12.55 18.48 -12.96
N PRO A 277 -11.58 17.85 -13.63
CA PRO A 277 -11.76 17.39 -15.01
C PRO A 277 -13.00 16.50 -15.16
N ASP A 278 -13.79 16.72 -16.24
CA ASP A 278 -15.08 16.04 -16.42
C ASP A 278 -14.95 14.52 -16.42
N GLY A 279 -13.88 13.96 -16.97
CA GLY A 279 -13.62 12.52 -16.98
C GLY A 279 -13.42 11.90 -15.57
N LEU A 280 -13.08 12.71 -14.56
CA LEU A 280 -12.92 12.25 -13.18
C LEU A 280 -14.21 12.36 -12.36
N ARG A 281 -15.11 13.30 -12.68
CA ARG A 281 -16.31 13.60 -11.85
C ARG A 281 -17.18 12.37 -11.59
N ASN A 282 -17.41 11.56 -12.61
CA ASN A 282 -18.28 10.38 -12.54
C ASN A 282 -17.64 9.16 -11.87
N GLN A 283 -16.32 9.19 -11.67
CA GLN A 283 -15.54 8.10 -11.06
C GLN A 283 -14.87 8.53 -9.75
N TYR A 284 -15.18 9.76 -9.28
CA TYR A 284 -14.54 10.31 -8.10
C TYR A 284 -15.19 9.79 -6.82
N GLN A 285 -14.41 9.08 -6.03
CA GLN A 285 -14.84 8.57 -4.74
C GLN A 285 -14.79 9.71 -3.71
N TYR A 286 -15.91 10.04 -3.08
CA TYR A 286 -15.99 11.15 -2.12
C TYR A 286 -15.65 10.77 -0.68
N PHE A 287 -15.77 9.51 -0.34
CA PHE A 287 -15.51 9.03 1.02
C PHE A 287 -14.85 7.65 1.02
N THR A 288 -13.84 7.45 1.87
CA THR A 288 -13.34 6.13 2.23
C THR A 288 -12.93 6.13 3.70
N GLU A 289 -13.33 5.08 4.43
CA GLU A 289 -12.94 4.85 5.81
C GLU A 289 -12.83 3.34 6.07
N ALA A 290 -11.69 2.89 6.58
CA ALA A 290 -11.47 1.48 6.85
C ALA A 290 -12.30 1.03 8.06
N GLU A 291 -13.08 -0.03 7.90
CA GLU A 291 -13.67 -0.73 9.04
C GLU A 291 -12.61 -1.66 9.67
N MET A 292 -12.00 -1.21 10.76
CA MET A 292 -10.84 -1.87 11.39
C MET A 292 -11.22 -2.91 12.45
N THR A 293 -12.50 -3.22 12.59
CA THR A 293 -13.03 -4.09 13.66
C THR A 293 -12.46 -5.50 13.59
N LYS A 294 -12.31 -6.07 12.38
CA LYS A 294 -11.85 -7.45 12.18
C LYS A 294 -10.39 -7.62 12.61
N LEU A 295 -9.48 -6.74 12.16
CA LEU A 295 -8.07 -6.78 12.55
C LEU A 295 -7.88 -6.57 14.06
N LYS A 296 -8.66 -5.66 14.66
CA LYS A 296 -8.68 -5.44 16.12
C LYS A 296 -9.17 -6.68 16.89
N LYS A 297 -10.21 -7.36 16.41
CA LYS A 297 -10.72 -8.61 17.01
C LYS A 297 -9.68 -9.74 16.90
N ALA A 298 -8.89 -9.77 15.82
CA ALA A 298 -7.80 -10.72 15.65
C ALA A 298 -6.64 -10.51 16.65
N GLY A 299 -6.64 -9.40 17.41
CA GLY A 299 -5.64 -9.13 18.45
C GLY A 299 -4.69 -7.98 18.15
N PHE A 300 -4.76 -7.38 16.98
CA PHE A 300 -3.93 -6.21 16.67
C PHE A 300 -4.28 -5.03 17.59
N ARG A 301 -3.31 -4.61 18.41
CA ARG A 301 -3.45 -3.54 19.42
C ARG A 301 -2.40 -2.47 19.16
N PHE A 302 -2.62 -1.68 18.15
CA PHE A 302 -1.72 -0.60 17.76
C PHE A 302 -2.51 0.69 17.59
N ASP A 303 -2.02 1.77 18.18
CA ASP A 303 -2.58 3.10 17.99
C ASP A 303 -1.91 3.75 16.77
N PHE A 304 -2.68 3.91 15.70
CA PHE A 304 -2.20 4.60 14.51
C PHE A 304 -1.84 6.04 14.83
N SER A 305 -0.76 6.51 14.21
CA SER A 305 -0.33 7.90 14.30
C SER A 305 -1.44 8.85 13.83
N THR A 306 -1.55 10.02 14.46
CA THR A 306 -2.48 11.05 13.97
C THR A 306 -2.06 11.53 12.57
N LEU A 307 -2.99 12.07 11.80
CA LEU A 307 -2.68 12.64 10.48
C LEU A 307 -1.61 13.73 10.61
N GLU A 308 -1.76 14.60 11.60
CA GLU A 308 -0.87 15.72 11.87
C GLU A 308 0.55 15.27 12.22
N ASP A 309 0.68 14.27 13.07
CA ASP A 309 2.01 13.75 13.48
C ASP A 309 2.68 12.99 12.33
N SER A 310 1.94 12.18 11.59
CA SER A 310 2.43 11.45 10.43
C SER A 310 2.92 12.39 9.32
N VAL A 311 2.12 13.43 9.02
CA VAL A 311 2.48 14.45 8.03
C VAL A 311 3.71 15.24 8.49
N ARG A 312 3.77 15.59 9.78
CA ARG A 312 4.94 16.29 10.36
C ARG A 312 6.20 15.43 10.25
N ASP A 313 6.13 14.15 10.61
CA ASP A 313 7.26 13.23 10.48
C ASP A 313 7.71 13.13 9.02
N TYR A 314 6.77 12.93 8.09
CA TYR A 314 7.09 12.81 6.67
C TYR A 314 7.72 14.08 6.08
N VAL A 315 7.14 15.24 6.39
CA VAL A 315 7.66 16.53 5.88
C VAL A 315 9.01 16.89 6.50
N CYS A 316 9.10 16.85 7.84
CA CYS A 316 10.28 17.38 8.54
C CYS A 316 11.48 16.43 8.53
N ASN A 317 11.23 15.12 8.62
CA ASN A 317 12.28 14.12 8.76
C ASN A 317 12.67 13.46 7.42
N TYR A 318 11.88 13.69 6.33
CA TYR A 318 12.15 13.11 5.02
C TYR A 318 12.12 14.17 3.90
N LEU A 319 10.97 14.78 3.59
CA LEU A 319 10.85 15.67 2.42
C LEU A 319 11.74 16.92 2.48
N GLN A 320 12.10 17.39 3.67
CA GLN A 320 13.02 18.50 3.88
C GLN A 320 14.50 18.07 3.99
N LYS A 321 14.79 16.76 3.91
CA LYS A 321 16.17 16.25 4.01
C LYS A 321 16.79 16.04 2.64
N SER A 322 18.13 16.02 2.61
CA SER A 322 18.90 15.71 1.40
C SER A 322 18.72 14.26 0.94
N ASP A 323 18.58 13.33 1.88
CA ASP A 323 18.17 11.95 1.63
C ASP A 323 16.80 11.74 2.28
N PRO A 324 15.73 11.61 1.46
CA PRO A 324 14.38 11.46 1.96
C PRO A 324 13.96 9.99 2.18
N HIS A 325 14.86 9.01 1.96
CA HIS A 325 14.53 7.61 2.04
C HIS A 325 14.59 7.06 3.46
N LEU A 326 13.83 5.98 3.71
CA LEU A 326 13.98 5.19 4.92
C LEU A 326 15.36 4.54 4.95
N GLY A 327 16.08 4.76 6.05
CA GLY A 327 17.43 4.26 6.23
C GLY A 327 17.91 4.59 7.64
N ASN A 328 19.26 4.59 7.84
CA ASN A 328 19.90 4.97 9.12
C ASN A 328 19.38 4.18 10.34
N LEU A 329 19.33 2.85 10.20
CA LEU A 329 19.26 1.96 11.36
C LEU A 329 20.67 1.99 12.00
N LYS A 330 20.84 2.88 13.01
CA LYS A 330 22.04 2.90 13.85
C LYS A 330 22.01 1.79 14.85
#